data_4a7388c462b834507ece48644bd3c34d
#
_entry.id   4a7388c462b834507ece48644bd3c34d
#
_cell.length_a   1.000
_cell.length_b   1.000
_cell.length_c   1.000
_cell.angle_alpha   90.00
_cell.angle_beta   90.00
_cell.angle_gamma   90.00
#
_symmetry.space_group_name_H-M   'P 1'
#
loop_
_entity.id
_entity.type
_entity.pdbx_description
1 polymer ?
#
loop_
_entity_poly.entity_id
_entity_poly.type
_entity_poly.pdbx_seq_one_letter_code
_entity_poly.pdbx_strand_id
1 'polypeptide(L)'
;MRKELLFGFSIMALVVLLTIVLMPWGNIQSGHIGLLMLSLVVVAIMLGFPTAFTLMGMGMIFTFFAYSFQNPDLALQNTLSLMVQRAYAVMTNDVLISIPLFVFMGYLVERANLIEKLFRSLHLALVRVPGSLAVATIFTCAVFATATGIVGAVVTLMGLLALPAMLKAGYDTRVSAGCITAGGCLGILIPPSVLLIVYGATAGVSVVQLYAGAFFPGIMLASLYIGYVIILAKLKPNLMPPLAESERKVPLPMSYTELGEKISQKVIPALLVGIKGKRNVNV
;
A
#
# COMPACT_ATOMS: atom_id res chain seq x y z
N MET A 1 -21.24 20.67 -13.87
CA MET A 1 -20.48 20.05 -12.78
C MET A 1 -20.27 18.57 -13.08
N ARG A 2 -19.04 18.03 -12.96
CA ARG A 2 -18.77 16.62 -13.21
C ARG A 2 -19.52 15.77 -12.16
N LYS A 3 -20.16 14.68 -12.58
CA LYS A 3 -20.93 13.78 -11.68
C LYS A 3 -20.12 13.28 -10.48
N GLU A 4 -18.82 13.16 -10.63
CA GLU A 4 -17.88 12.75 -9.58
C GLU A 4 -17.74 13.81 -8.46
N LEU A 5 -17.75 15.10 -8.83
CA LEU A 5 -17.72 16.20 -7.86
C LEU A 5 -19.01 16.27 -7.04
N LEU A 6 -20.17 16.03 -7.68
CA LEU A 6 -21.46 15.96 -6.99
C LEU A 6 -21.51 14.82 -5.96
N PHE A 7 -20.91 13.68 -6.27
CA PHE A 7 -20.82 12.55 -5.34
C PHE A 7 -19.97 12.91 -4.10
N GLY A 8 -18.79 13.51 -4.28
CA GLY A 8 -17.94 13.97 -3.18
C GLY A 8 -18.64 15.01 -2.30
N PHE A 9 -19.28 16.01 -2.91
CA PHE A 9 -20.06 17.02 -2.17
C PHE A 9 -21.28 16.45 -1.46
N SER A 10 -21.93 15.42 -2.02
CA SER A 10 -23.08 14.77 -1.37
C SER A 10 -22.66 13.99 -0.12
N ILE A 11 -21.52 13.32 -0.15
CA ILE A 11 -20.96 12.63 1.03
C ILE A 11 -20.58 13.66 2.10
N MET A 12 -19.90 14.74 1.74
CA MET A 12 -19.56 15.82 2.65
C MET A 12 -20.81 16.42 3.33
N ALA A 13 -21.81 16.74 2.51
CA ALA A 13 -23.07 17.29 3.02
C ALA A 13 -23.78 16.30 3.96
N LEU A 14 -23.75 15.00 3.63
CA LEU A 14 -24.32 13.95 4.45
C LEU A 14 -23.59 13.84 5.79
N VAL A 15 -22.27 13.87 5.83
CA VAL A 15 -21.47 13.82 7.07
C VAL A 15 -21.77 15.03 7.95
N VAL A 16 -21.79 16.23 7.36
CA VAL A 16 -22.10 17.46 8.09
C VAL A 16 -23.54 17.45 8.63
N LEU A 17 -24.50 17.04 7.80
CA LEU A 17 -25.90 16.98 8.20
C LEU A 17 -26.12 15.95 9.30
N LEU A 18 -25.50 14.78 9.19
CA LEU A 18 -25.59 13.72 10.19
C LEU A 18 -24.99 14.15 11.52
N THR A 19 -23.88 14.89 11.51
CA THR A 19 -23.26 15.47 12.71
C THR A 19 -24.17 16.53 13.35
N ILE A 20 -24.79 17.40 12.57
CA ILE A 20 -25.69 18.46 13.08
C ILE A 20 -26.94 17.83 13.69
N VAL A 21 -27.51 16.81 13.05
CA VAL A 21 -28.77 16.17 13.50
C VAL A 21 -28.56 15.28 14.74
N LEU A 22 -27.45 14.55 14.79
CA LEU A 22 -27.16 13.63 15.90
C LEU A 22 -26.56 14.31 17.12
N MET A 23 -26.15 15.58 17.02
CA MET A 23 -25.53 16.29 18.12
C MET A 23 -26.57 16.82 19.10
N PRO A 24 -26.54 16.43 20.37
CA PRO A 24 -27.45 16.98 21.40
C PRO A 24 -26.98 18.37 21.85
N TRP A 25 -27.41 19.39 21.13
CA TRP A 25 -27.02 20.79 21.35
C TRP A 25 -27.36 21.33 22.76
N GLY A 26 -28.26 20.65 23.53
CA GLY A 26 -28.63 21.02 24.88
C GLY A 26 -27.66 20.53 25.97
N ASN A 27 -26.86 19.48 25.75
CA ASN A 27 -25.91 18.90 26.70
C ASN A 27 -24.63 18.42 25.99
N ILE A 28 -23.76 19.36 25.70
CA ILE A 28 -22.49 19.05 25.00
C ILE A 28 -21.50 18.46 26.00
N GLN A 29 -21.20 17.17 25.84
CA GLN A 29 -20.15 16.48 26.58
C GLN A 29 -18.86 16.41 25.77
N SER A 30 -17.72 16.11 26.41
CA SER A 30 -16.41 15.99 25.76
C SER A 30 -16.41 15.00 24.57
N GLY A 31 -17.23 13.93 24.63
CA GLY A 31 -17.39 12.97 23.54
C GLY A 31 -18.03 13.58 22.29
N HIS A 32 -18.97 14.50 22.43
CA HIS A 32 -19.62 15.20 21.32
C HIS A 32 -18.66 16.16 20.61
N ILE A 33 -17.77 16.81 21.36
CA ILE A 33 -16.70 17.65 20.81
C ILE A 33 -15.74 16.81 19.98
N GLY A 34 -15.40 15.58 20.43
CA GLY A 34 -14.58 14.63 19.68
C GLY A 34 -15.22 14.16 18.37
N LEU A 35 -16.52 13.89 18.38
CA LEU A 35 -17.31 13.54 17.19
C LEU A 35 -17.33 14.67 16.16
N LEU A 36 -17.52 15.90 16.63
CA LEU A 36 -17.51 17.09 15.78
C LEU A 36 -16.12 17.34 15.19
N MET A 37 -15.06 17.14 15.95
CA MET A 37 -13.68 17.18 15.46
C MET A 37 -13.47 16.15 14.35
N LEU A 38 -13.88 14.90 14.58
CA LEU A 38 -13.71 13.82 13.59
C LEU A 38 -14.41 14.15 12.27
N SER A 39 -15.66 14.63 12.33
CA SER A 39 -16.41 15.00 11.14
C SER A 39 -15.78 16.16 10.37
N LEU A 40 -15.30 17.19 11.06
CA LEU A 40 -14.62 18.33 10.44
C LEU A 40 -13.26 17.94 9.84
N VAL A 41 -12.52 17.04 10.48
CA VAL A 41 -11.27 16.49 9.93
C VAL A 41 -11.56 15.77 8.62
N VAL A 42 -12.58 14.90 8.56
CA VAL A 42 -12.96 14.20 7.32
C VAL A 42 -13.34 15.19 6.22
N VAL A 43 -14.16 16.18 6.54
CA VAL A 43 -14.57 17.22 5.59
C VAL A 43 -13.37 18.02 5.06
N ALA A 44 -12.46 18.43 5.95
CA ALA A 44 -11.28 19.20 5.58
C ALA A 44 -10.33 18.39 4.66
N ILE A 45 -10.14 17.11 4.96
CA ILE A 45 -9.34 16.21 4.10
C ILE A 45 -10.01 16.05 2.73
N MET A 46 -11.32 15.88 2.68
CA MET A 46 -12.06 15.79 1.41
C MET A 46 -12.02 17.09 0.59
N LEU A 47 -11.88 18.24 1.24
CA LEU A 47 -11.66 19.53 0.59
C LEU A 47 -10.22 19.69 0.04
N GLY A 48 -9.33 18.75 0.33
CA GLY A 48 -7.95 18.74 -0.17
C GLY A 48 -6.93 19.42 0.74
N PHE A 49 -7.28 19.72 1.99
CA PHE A 49 -6.29 20.21 2.96
C PHE A 49 -5.26 19.10 3.30
N PRO A 50 -3.98 19.46 3.48
CA PRO A 50 -2.95 18.50 3.86
C PRO A 50 -3.29 17.83 5.21
N THR A 51 -3.34 16.49 5.21
CA THR A 51 -3.81 15.68 6.36
C THR A 51 -3.06 15.99 7.66
N ALA A 52 -1.72 16.14 7.59
CA ALA A 52 -0.89 16.41 8.76
C ALA A 52 -1.25 17.72 9.44
N PHE A 53 -1.37 18.82 8.67
CA PHE A 53 -1.73 20.14 9.22
C PHE A 53 -3.18 20.17 9.69
N THR A 54 -4.07 19.48 8.99
CA THR A 54 -5.49 19.38 9.38
C THR A 54 -5.62 18.68 10.73
N LEU A 55 -4.99 17.51 10.90
CA LEU A 55 -5.04 16.77 12.17
C LEU A 55 -4.43 17.57 13.32
N MET A 56 -3.27 18.19 13.10
CA MET A 56 -2.60 18.99 14.12
C MET A 56 -3.42 20.23 14.50
N GLY A 57 -3.89 21.00 13.51
CA GLY A 57 -4.66 22.20 13.74
C GLY A 57 -6.01 21.93 14.41
N MET A 58 -6.77 20.94 13.92
CA MET A 58 -8.03 20.53 14.54
C MET A 58 -7.81 19.98 15.96
N GLY A 59 -6.75 19.18 16.15
CA GLY A 59 -6.38 18.70 17.49
C GLY A 59 -6.16 19.85 18.48
N MET A 60 -5.42 20.90 18.09
CA MET A 60 -5.20 22.08 18.93
C MET A 60 -6.50 22.86 19.22
N ILE A 61 -7.27 23.16 18.18
CA ILE A 61 -8.50 23.94 18.29
C ILE A 61 -9.51 23.23 19.18
N PHE A 62 -9.76 21.95 18.94
CA PHE A 62 -10.75 21.20 19.72
C PHE A 62 -10.31 20.87 21.14
N THR A 63 -9.01 20.72 21.39
CA THR A 63 -8.47 20.60 22.74
C THR A 63 -8.66 21.91 23.51
N PHE A 64 -8.41 23.04 22.87
CA PHE A 64 -8.69 24.36 23.49
C PHE A 64 -10.16 24.52 23.83
N PHE A 65 -11.07 24.18 22.92
CA PHE A 65 -12.51 24.23 23.21
C PHE A 65 -12.88 23.29 24.36
N ALA A 66 -12.37 22.06 24.38
CA ALA A 66 -12.66 21.11 25.46
C ALA A 66 -12.21 21.62 26.82
N TYR A 67 -11.04 22.26 26.92
CA TYR A 67 -10.56 22.85 28.16
C TYR A 67 -11.32 24.16 28.52
N SER A 68 -11.73 24.95 27.52
CA SER A 68 -12.49 26.17 27.74
C SER A 68 -13.86 25.91 28.40
N PHE A 69 -14.47 24.77 28.11
CA PHE A 69 -15.71 24.35 28.76
C PHE A 69 -15.51 23.92 30.22
N GLN A 70 -14.30 23.50 30.61
CA GLN A 70 -14.00 23.07 31.98
C GLN A 70 -13.44 24.22 32.83
N ASN A 71 -12.40 24.90 32.35
CA ASN A 71 -11.73 26.01 33.04
C ASN A 71 -11.23 27.05 32.03
N PRO A 72 -12.01 28.08 31.71
CA PRO A 72 -11.67 29.08 30.70
C PRO A 72 -10.32 29.78 30.91
N ASP A 73 -10.00 30.10 32.17
CA ASP A 73 -8.79 30.86 32.50
C ASP A 73 -7.47 30.10 32.24
N LEU A 74 -7.52 28.76 32.33
CA LEU A 74 -6.35 27.90 32.15
C LEU A 74 -6.35 27.16 30.82
N ALA A 75 -7.39 27.31 30.00
CA ALA A 75 -7.59 26.54 28.76
C ALA A 75 -6.42 26.69 27.79
N LEU A 76 -5.92 27.89 27.58
CA LEU A 76 -4.78 28.16 26.68
C LEU A 76 -3.50 27.52 27.20
N GLN A 77 -3.20 27.71 28.50
CA GLN A 77 -2.00 27.16 29.11
C GLN A 77 -1.99 25.64 29.10
N ASN A 78 -3.12 25.00 29.42
CA ASN A 78 -3.26 23.56 29.41
C ASN A 78 -3.12 22.99 28.00
N THR A 79 -3.73 23.65 27.00
CA THR A 79 -3.60 23.24 25.59
C THR A 79 -2.16 23.31 25.11
N LEU A 80 -1.46 24.41 25.36
CA LEU A 80 -0.05 24.56 24.94
C LEU A 80 0.86 23.57 25.67
N SER A 81 0.67 23.39 26.97
CA SER A 81 1.44 22.41 27.75
C SER A 81 1.23 20.99 27.25
N LEU A 82 -0.02 20.61 26.93
CA LEU A 82 -0.33 19.30 26.35
C LEU A 82 0.34 19.12 24.98
N MET A 83 0.32 20.15 24.12
CA MET A 83 0.97 20.09 22.81
C MET A 83 2.48 19.86 22.91
N VAL A 84 3.15 20.58 23.81
CA VAL A 84 4.58 20.40 24.04
C VAL A 84 4.88 18.98 24.53
N GLN A 85 4.11 18.49 25.51
CA GLN A 85 4.29 17.14 26.05
C GLN A 85 4.06 16.06 24.97
N ARG A 86 3.03 16.22 24.14
CA ARG A 86 2.73 15.27 23.05
C ARG A 86 3.78 15.31 21.95
N ALA A 87 4.26 16.51 21.56
CA ALA A 87 5.34 16.63 20.61
C ALA A 87 6.63 15.95 21.10
N TYR A 88 6.97 16.19 22.38
CA TYR A 88 8.15 15.56 22.99
C TYR A 88 8.00 14.03 23.08
N ALA A 89 6.83 13.53 23.49
CA ALA A 89 6.54 12.09 23.54
C ALA A 89 6.67 11.39 22.18
N VAL A 90 6.27 12.06 21.10
CA VAL A 90 6.43 11.53 19.74
C VAL A 90 7.90 11.53 19.33
N MET A 91 8.63 12.60 19.63
CA MET A 91 10.07 12.73 19.26
C MET A 91 10.97 11.76 20.02
N THR A 92 10.60 11.37 21.23
CA THR A 92 11.36 10.42 22.08
C THR A 92 10.88 8.97 21.94
N ASN A 93 9.92 8.69 21.07
CA ASN A 93 9.39 7.35 20.89
C ASN A 93 10.29 6.52 19.97
N ASP A 94 11.01 5.55 20.53
CA ASP A 94 11.93 4.68 19.79
C ASP A 94 11.24 3.88 18.68
N VAL A 95 9.98 3.53 18.85
CA VAL A 95 9.21 2.77 17.84
C VAL A 95 8.98 3.61 16.58
N LEU A 96 8.70 4.91 16.75
CA LEU A 96 8.41 5.82 15.64
C LEU A 96 9.66 6.18 14.81
N ILE A 97 10.86 6.01 15.33
CA ILE A 97 12.13 6.18 14.59
C ILE A 97 12.21 5.23 13.40
N SER A 98 11.58 4.07 13.49
CA SER A 98 11.55 3.11 12.38
C SER A 98 10.83 3.63 11.13
N ILE A 99 9.90 4.59 11.25
CA ILE A 99 9.14 5.14 10.11
C ILE A 99 10.05 5.83 9.08
N PRO A 100 10.86 6.85 9.43
CA PRO A 100 11.76 7.47 8.47
C PRO A 100 12.78 6.49 7.88
N LEU A 101 13.22 5.49 8.64
CA LEU A 101 14.11 4.45 8.13
C LEU A 101 13.42 3.57 7.08
N PHE A 102 12.13 3.21 7.28
CA PHE A 102 11.34 2.50 6.27
C PHE A 102 11.11 3.34 5.01
N VAL A 103 10.80 4.62 5.16
CA VAL A 103 10.66 5.52 4.00
C VAL A 103 11.97 5.61 3.22
N PHE A 104 13.10 5.73 3.91
CA PHE A 104 14.41 5.74 3.28
C PHE A 104 14.72 4.43 2.55
N MET A 105 14.45 3.28 3.17
CA MET A 105 14.61 1.96 2.56
C MET A 105 13.74 1.82 1.32
N GLY A 106 12.46 2.20 1.41
CA GLY A 106 11.53 2.17 0.28
C GLY A 106 12.01 3.00 -0.90
N TYR A 107 12.52 4.21 -0.63
CA TYR A 107 13.10 5.07 -1.65
C TYR A 107 14.36 4.48 -2.32
N LEU A 108 15.24 3.84 -1.54
CA LEU A 108 16.41 3.14 -2.09
C LEU A 108 16.01 1.99 -3.00
N VAL A 109 15.04 1.17 -2.59
CA VAL A 109 14.52 0.03 -3.37
C VAL A 109 13.89 0.51 -4.68
N GLU A 110 13.15 1.60 -4.64
CA GLU A 110 12.55 2.23 -5.81
C GLU A 110 13.63 2.73 -6.80
N ARG A 111 14.63 3.47 -6.29
CA ARG A 111 15.73 4.01 -7.10
C ARG A 111 16.64 2.94 -7.70
N ALA A 112 16.74 1.79 -7.05
CA ALA A 112 17.55 0.67 -7.54
C ALA A 112 16.89 -0.10 -8.71
N ASN A 113 15.70 0.29 -9.17
CA ASN A 113 14.93 -0.38 -10.24
C ASN A 113 14.69 -1.88 -9.98
N LEU A 114 14.68 -2.29 -8.71
CA LEU A 114 14.48 -3.68 -8.34
C LEU A 114 13.07 -4.17 -8.70
N ILE A 115 12.08 -3.28 -8.61
CA ILE A 115 10.68 -3.57 -8.88
C ILE A 115 10.49 -3.97 -10.35
N GLU A 116 11.05 -3.18 -11.27
CA GLU A 116 10.96 -3.46 -12.70
C GLU A 116 11.63 -4.80 -13.05
N LYS A 117 12.83 -5.04 -12.51
CA LYS A 117 13.55 -6.30 -12.72
C LYS A 117 12.78 -7.50 -12.20
N LEU A 118 12.21 -7.40 -10.99
CA LEU A 118 11.41 -8.48 -10.43
C LEU A 118 10.14 -8.73 -11.25
N PHE A 119 9.41 -7.67 -11.61
CA PHE A 119 8.19 -7.78 -12.41
C PHE A 119 8.47 -8.49 -13.75
N ARG A 120 9.50 -8.08 -14.47
CA ARG A 120 9.90 -8.71 -15.73
C ARG A 120 10.29 -10.17 -15.54
N SER A 121 11.06 -10.50 -14.50
CA SER A 121 11.49 -11.88 -14.23
C SER A 121 10.31 -12.77 -13.87
N LEU A 122 9.39 -12.29 -13.04
CA LEU A 122 8.19 -13.01 -12.64
C LEU A 122 7.21 -13.20 -13.81
N HIS A 123 7.03 -12.16 -14.63
CA HIS A 123 6.22 -12.26 -15.83
C HIS A 123 6.71 -13.39 -16.75
N LEU A 124 8.02 -13.50 -16.96
CA LEU A 124 8.63 -14.57 -17.76
C LEU A 124 8.49 -15.95 -17.10
N ALA A 125 8.68 -16.02 -15.78
CA ALA A 125 8.55 -17.29 -15.05
C ALA A 125 7.09 -17.81 -15.03
N LEU A 126 6.12 -16.93 -15.00
CA LEU A 126 4.69 -17.25 -14.88
C LEU A 126 3.94 -17.30 -16.23
N VAL A 127 4.63 -17.24 -17.36
CA VAL A 127 4.03 -17.21 -18.73
C VAL A 127 2.99 -18.32 -18.97
N ARG A 128 3.14 -19.47 -18.32
CA ARG A 128 2.23 -20.61 -18.46
C ARG A 128 0.96 -20.50 -17.60
N VAL A 129 0.92 -19.55 -16.66
CA VAL A 129 -0.21 -19.39 -15.75
C VAL A 129 -1.30 -18.54 -16.44
N PRO A 130 -2.58 -18.92 -16.38
CA PRO A 130 -3.66 -18.09 -16.88
C PRO A 130 -3.66 -16.74 -16.13
N GLY A 131 -3.75 -15.62 -16.89
CA GLY A 131 -3.64 -14.30 -16.30
C GLY A 131 -2.24 -13.93 -15.77
N SER A 132 -1.18 -14.45 -16.42
CA SER A 132 0.22 -14.36 -15.97
C SER A 132 0.67 -12.94 -15.58
N LEU A 133 0.31 -11.92 -16.38
CA LEU A 133 0.65 -10.52 -16.07
C LEU A 133 0.00 -10.03 -14.79
N ALA A 134 -1.28 -10.35 -14.58
CA ALA A 134 -1.99 -9.95 -13.37
C ALA A 134 -1.48 -10.69 -12.13
N VAL A 135 -1.17 -11.98 -12.25
CA VAL A 135 -0.55 -12.77 -11.16
C VAL A 135 0.83 -12.22 -10.83
N ALA A 136 1.67 -11.95 -11.84
CA ALA A 136 2.98 -11.34 -11.65
C ALA A 136 2.89 -9.97 -10.99
N THR A 137 1.90 -9.15 -11.38
CA THR A 137 1.63 -7.84 -10.77
C THR A 137 1.31 -7.97 -9.29
N ILE A 138 0.33 -8.81 -8.91
CA ILE A 138 -0.07 -8.99 -7.50
C ILE A 138 1.10 -9.53 -6.68
N PHE A 139 1.84 -10.52 -7.20
CA PHE A 139 2.99 -11.07 -6.50
C PHE A 139 4.11 -10.04 -6.32
N THR A 140 4.44 -9.28 -7.37
CA THR A 140 5.41 -8.19 -7.30
C THR A 140 4.98 -7.15 -6.29
N CYS A 141 3.71 -6.72 -6.34
CA CYS A 141 3.15 -5.80 -5.35
C CYS A 141 3.28 -6.34 -3.93
N ALA A 142 2.95 -7.62 -3.69
CA ALA A 142 3.07 -8.22 -2.36
C ALA A 142 4.50 -8.17 -1.82
N VAL A 143 5.50 -8.53 -2.65
CA VAL A 143 6.91 -8.50 -2.25
C VAL A 143 7.39 -7.07 -2.00
N PHE A 144 7.06 -6.12 -2.90
CA PHE A 144 7.54 -4.73 -2.75
C PHE A 144 6.75 -3.93 -1.73
N ALA A 145 5.48 -4.24 -1.58
CA ALA A 145 4.65 -3.65 -0.54
C ALA A 145 5.22 -3.93 0.85
N THR A 146 5.77 -5.13 1.09
CA THR A 146 6.47 -5.45 2.36
C THR A 146 7.75 -4.63 2.52
N ALA A 147 8.50 -4.41 1.45
CA ALA A 147 9.75 -3.67 1.51
C ALA A 147 9.55 -2.15 1.71
N THR A 148 8.50 -1.57 1.13
CA THR A 148 8.26 -0.12 1.18
C THR A 148 7.29 0.30 2.27
N GLY A 149 6.34 -0.56 2.63
CA GLY A 149 5.26 -0.26 3.59
C GLY A 149 4.33 0.88 3.16
N ILE A 150 4.43 1.37 1.92
CA ILE A 150 3.73 2.55 1.41
C ILE A 150 2.90 2.16 0.19
N VAL A 151 1.57 2.14 0.34
CA VAL A 151 0.62 1.78 -0.73
C VAL A 151 0.76 2.67 -1.96
N GLY A 152 0.79 3.99 -1.75
CA GLY A 152 0.81 4.97 -2.83
C GLY A 152 2.00 4.78 -3.78
N ALA A 153 3.19 4.57 -3.25
CA ALA A 153 4.40 4.36 -4.05
C ALA A 153 4.28 3.10 -4.93
N VAL A 154 3.85 1.98 -4.33
CA VAL A 154 3.71 0.70 -5.05
C VAL A 154 2.63 0.79 -6.12
N VAL A 155 1.46 1.34 -5.81
CA VAL A 155 0.35 1.49 -6.77
C VAL A 155 0.76 2.40 -7.93
N THR A 156 1.41 3.52 -7.65
CA THR A 156 1.85 4.46 -8.69
C THR A 156 2.89 3.82 -9.60
N LEU A 157 3.90 3.18 -9.03
CA LEU A 157 4.98 2.59 -9.80
C LEU A 157 4.49 1.38 -10.62
N MET A 158 3.68 0.50 -10.05
CA MET A 158 3.07 -0.60 -10.78
C MET A 158 2.02 -0.12 -11.78
N GLY A 159 1.35 1.00 -11.52
CA GLY A 159 0.50 1.69 -12.49
C GLY A 159 1.27 2.15 -13.72
N LEU A 160 2.49 2.63 -13.54
CA LEU A 160 3.36 3.05 -14.67
C LEU A 160 3.99 1.85 -15.41
N LEU A 161 4.31 0.78 -14.72
CA LEU A 161 5.00 -0.39 -15.29
C LEU A 161 4.04 -1.47 -15.80
N ALA A 162 3.12 -1.92 -14.95
CA ALA A 162 2.28 -3.07 -15.23
C ALA A 162 1.03 -2.72 -16.06
N LEU A 163 0.40 -1.56 -15.81
CA LEU A 163 -0.82 -1.18 -16.51
C LEU A 163 -0.63 -1.09 -18.03
N PRO A 164 0.39 -0.38 -18.56
CA PRO A 164 0.61 -0.34 -20.01
C PRO A 164 0.91 -1.71 -20.60
N ALA A 165 1.66 -2.56 -19.88
CA ALA A 165 1.95 -3.92 -20.31
C ALA A 165 0.70 -4.79 -20.39
N MET A 166 -0.18 -4.70 -19.38
CA MET A 166 -1.46 -5.43 -19.34
C MET A 166 -2.42 -4.97 -20.44
N LEU A 167 -2.54 -3.66 -20.64
CA LEU A 167 -3.40 -3.09 -21.70
C LEU A 167 -2.89 -3.46 -23.09
N LYS A 168 -1.56 -3.44 -23.32
CA LYS A 168 -0.95 -3.87 -24.58
C LYS A 168 -1.18 -5.36 -24.85
N ALA A 169 -1.21 -6.18 -23.82
CA ALA A 169 -1.55 -7.60 -23.90
C ALA A 169 -3.06 -7.87 -24.07
N GLY A 170 -3.90 -6.82 -24.15
CA GLY A 170 -5.34 -6.94 -24.36
C GLY A 170 -6.15 -7.18 -23.10
N TYR A 171 -5.59 -6.97 -21.92
CA TYR A 171 -6.32 -7.13 -20.65
C TYR A 171 -7.35 -6.03 -20.47
N ASP A 172 -8.48 -6.38 -19.85
CA ASP A 172 -9.53 -5.42 -19.48
C ASP A 172 -8.97 -4.37 -18.50
N THR A 173 -9.31 -3.08 -18.72
CA THR A 173 -8.81 -1.97 -17.91
C THR A 173 -9.21 -2.08 -16.44
N ARG A 174 -10.44 -2.57 -16.17
CA ARG A 174 -10.97 -2.69 -14.80
C ARG A 174 -10.22 -3.76 -14.03
N VAL A 175 -9.93 -4.89 -14.69
CA VAL A 175 -9.17 -5.99 -14.09
C VAL A 175 -7.72 -5.54 -13.85
N SER A 176 -7.10 -4.88 -14.82
CA SER A 176 -5.72 -4.39 -14.71
C SER A 176 -5.56 -3.38 -13.58
N ALA A 177 -6.43 -2.36 -13.53
CA ALA A 177 -6.41 -1.37 -12.45
C ALA A 177 -6.73 -2.02 -11.09
N GLY A 178 -7.70 -2.94 -11.05
CA GLY A 178 -8.07 -3.68 -9.84
C GLY A 178 -6.93 -4.51 -9.27
N CYS A 179 -6.17 -5.22 -10.11
CA CYS A 179 -5.01 -6.01 -9.69
C CYS A 179 -3.90 -5.12 -9.08
N ILE A 180 -3.64 -3.96 -9.67
CA ILE A 180 -2.61 -3.02 -9.19
C ILE A 180 -3.02 -2.41 -7.85
N THR A 181 -4.26 -1.93 -7.74
CA THR A 181 -4.75 -1.31 -6.51
C THR A 181 -4.87 -2.33 -5.37
N ALA A 182 -5.44 -3.50 -5.63
CA ALA A 182 -5.54 -4.58 -4.64
C ALA A 182 -4.16 -5.07 -4.20
N GLY A 183 -3.25 -5.27 -5.17
CA GLY A 183 -1.86 -5.66 -4.87
C GLY A 183 -1.13 -4.63 -4.01
N GLY A 184 -1.29 -3.34 -4.32
CA GLY A 184 -0.67 -2.26 -3.55
C GLY A 184 -1.18 -2.18 -2.11
N CYS A 185 -2.46 -2.47 -1.86
CA CYS A 185 -3.02 -2.49 -0.51
C CYS A 185 -2.41 -3.58 0.39
N LEU A 186 -1.79 -4.62 -0.16
CA LEU A 186 -1.08 -5.64 0.63
C LEU A 186 0.07 -5.06 1.47
N GLY A 187 0.64 -3.91 1.06
CA GLY A 187 1.71 -3.23 1.81
C GLY A 187 1.31 -2.67 3.17
N ILE A 188 0.03 -2.48 3.41
CA ILE A 188 -0.46 -2.10 4.73
C ILE A 188 -0.59 -3.33 5.63
N LEU A 189 -0.92 -4.49 5.05
CA LEU A 189 -1.29 -5.68 5.79
C LEU A 189 -0.10 -6.62 6.02
N ILE A 190 0.73 -6.85 4.99
CA ILE A 190 1.86 -7.77 5.10
C ILE A 190 3.03 -7.08 5.82
N PRO A 191 3.52 -7.62 6.94
CA PRO A 191 4.67 -7.06 7.65
C PRO A 191 5.96 -7.11 6.82
N PRO A 192 6.84 -6.11 6.99
CA PRO A 192 6.74 -4.94 7.86
C PRO A 192 5.86 -3.83 7.27
N SER A 193 5.01 -3.22 8.09
CA SER A 193 4.05 -2.20 7.67
C SER A 193 4.17 -0.95 8.55
N VAL A 194 4.27 0.21 7.92
CA VAL A 194 4.34 1.51 8.61
C VAL A 194 3.06 1.77 9.42
N LEU A 195 1.89 1.35 8.88
CA LEU A 195 0.63 1.52 9.60
C LEU A 195 0.59 0.74 10.91
N LEU A 196 1.10 -0.48 10.93
CA LEU A 196 1.15 -1.30 12.14
C LEU A 196 2.14 -0.73 13.17
N ILE A 197 3.22 -0.08 12.73
CA ILE A 197 4.14 0.65 13.62
C ILE A 197 3.43 1.81 14.29
N VAL A 198 2.75 2.66 13.50
CA VAL A 198 1.99 3.80 14.03
C VAL A 198 0.89 3.33 14.98
N TYR A 199 0.17 2.29 14.61
CA TYR A 199 -0.87 1.71 15.46
C TYR A 199 -0.30 1.19 16.78
N GLY A 200 0.79 0.43 16.74
CA GLY A 200 1.46 -0.08 17.93
C GLY A 200 1.93 1.03 18.87
N ALA A 201 2.55 2.08 18.32
CA ALA A 201 3.02 3.23 19.07
C ALA A 201 1.89 4.05 19.72
N THR A 202 0.73 4.16 19.04
CA THR A 202 -0.41 4.95 19.54
C THR A 202 -1.30 4.16 20.50
N ALA A 203 -1.51 2.87 20.23
CA ALA A 203 -2.33 1.99 21.04
C ALA A 203 -1.57 1.34 22.23
N GLY A 204 -0.25 1.53 22.31
CA GLY A 204 0.57 0.91 23.35
C GLY A 204 0.68 -0.63 23.23
N VAL A 205 0.52 -1.15 22.02
CA VAL A 205 0.59 -2.59 21.72
C VAL A 205 1.94 -2.92 21.09
N SER A 206 2.50 -4.07 21.42
CA SER A 206 3.77 -4.54 20.85
C SER A 206 3.69 -4.68 19.33
N VAL A 207 4.54 -3.96 18.60
CA VAL A 207 4.64 -4.04 17.13
C VAL A 207 5.02 -5.44 16.66
N VAL A 208 5.84 -6.16 17.43
CA VAL A 208 6.22 -7.55 17.11
C VAL A 208 4.99 -8.48 17.13
N GLN A 209 4.11 -8.32 18.13
CA GLN A 209 2.87 -9.10 18.21
C GLN A 209 1.92 -8.74 17.07
N LEU A 210 1.83 -7.46 16.71
CA LEU A 210 1.03 -7.02 15.56
C LEU A 210 1.55 -7.61 14.25
N TYR A 211 2.85 -7.64 14.05
CA TYR A 211 3.47 -8.25 12.88
C TYR A 211 3.22 -9.76 12.82
N ALA A 212 3.39 -10.46 13.93
CA ALA A 212 3.10 -11.89 14.00
C ALA A 212 1.63 -12.20 13.68
N GLY A 213 0.71 -11.38 14.21
CA GLY A 213 -0.72 -11.54 13.95
C GLY A 213 -1.14 -11.18 12.51
N ALA A 214 -0.47 -10.22 11.87
CA ALA A 214 -0.79 -9.77 10.51
C ALA A 214 -0.18 -10.65 9.41
N PHE A 215 0.85 -11.43 9.72
CA PHE A 215 1.59 -12.23 8.73
C PHE A 215 0.69 -13.23 7.99
N PHE A 216 -0.02 -14.08 8.72
CA PHE A 216 -0.90 -15.08 8.12
C PHE A 216 -2.08 -14.47 7.34
N PRO A 217 -2.84 -13.51 7.88
CA PRO A 217 -3.89 -12.83 7.13
C PRO A 217 -3.39 -12.14 5.86
N GLY A 218 -2.18 -11.56 5.91
CA GLY A 218 -1.57 -10.90 4.76
C GLY A 218 -1.26 -11.87 3.62
N ILE A 219 -0.61 -12.99 3.92
CA ILE A 219 -0.32 -14.04 2.93
C ILE A 219 -1.61 -14.69 2.42
N MET A 220 -2.57 -14.93 3.30
CA MET A 220 -3.87 -15.47 2.92
C MET A 220 -4.58 -14.54 1.91
N LEU A 221 -4.62 -13.25 2.17
CA LEU A 221 -5.23 -12.27 1.27
C LEU A 221 -4.52 -12.21 -0.09
N ALA A 222 -3.18 -12.19 -0.10
CA ALA A 222 -2.40 -12.23 -1.33
C ALA A 222 -2.72 -13.50 -2.15
N SER A 223 -2.81 -14.64 -1.49
CA SER A 223 -3.16 -15.94 -2.12
C SER A 223 -4.58 -15.93 -2.67
N LEU A 224 -5.53 -15.32 -1.96
CA LEU A 224 -6.92 -15.16 -2.44
C LEU A 224 -7.00 -14.26 -3.66
N TYR A 225 -6.26 -13.16 -3.72
CA TYR A 225 -6.20 -12.30 -4.89
C TYR A 225 -5.62 -13.03 -6.10
N ILE A 226 -4.52 -13.75 -5.93
CA ILE A 226 -3.92 -14.56 -6.98
C ILE A 226 -4.90 -15.65 -7.44
N GLY A 227 -5.52 -16.36 -6.49
CA GLY A 227 -6.52 -17.40 -6.78
C GLY A 227 -7.72 -16.84 -7.56
N TYR A 228 -8.25 -15.69 -7.14
CA TYR A 228 -9.34 -15.01 -7.83
C TYR A 228 -8.98 -14.67 -9.28
N VAL A 229 -7.79 -14.10 -9.50
CA VAL A 229 -7.32 -13.74 -10.83
C VAL A 229 -7.16 -14.96 -11.73
N ILE A 230 -6.60 -16.06 -11.21
CA ILE A 230 -6.44 -17.32 -11.96
C ILE A 230 -7.81 -17.91 -12.34
N ILE A 231 -8.75 -17.91 -11.39
CA ILE A 231 -10.13 -18.40 -11.63
C ILE A 231 -10.81 -17.51 -12.67
N LEU A 232 -10.71 -16.19 -12.54
CA LEU A 232 -11.30 -15.24 -13.48
C LEU A 232 -10.71 -15.40 -14.90
N ALA A 233 -9.38 -15.59 -15.01
CA ALA A 233 -8.72 -15.84 -16.28
C ALA A 233 -9.17 -17.14 -16.95
N LYS A 234 -9.48 -18.18 -16.17
CA LYS A 234 -10.03 -19.45 -16.68
C LYS A 234 -11.49 -19.34 -17.10
N LEU A 235 -12.31 -18.64 -16.31
CA LEU A 235 -13.74 -18.51 -16.58
C LEU A 235 -14.06 -17.50 -17.68
N LYS A 236 -13.28 -16.43 -17.76
CA LYS A 236 -13.47 -15.32 -18.72
C LYS A 236 -12.16 -14.99 -19.44
N PRO A 237 -11.67 -15.83 -20.34
CA PRO A 237 -10.40 -15.62 -21.04
C PRO A 237 -10.38 -14.34 -21.89
N ASN A 238 -11.55 -13.82 -22.27
CA ASN A 238 -11.66 -12.57 -23.02
C ASN A 238 -11.21 -11.34 -22.22
N LEU A 239 -11.26 -11.38 -20.87
CA LEU A 239 -10.82 -10.29 -20.01
C LEU A 239 -9.30 -10.29 -19.81
N MET A 240 -8.67 -11.44 -19.95
CA MET A 240 -7.24 -11.66 -19.75
C MET A 240 -6.72 -12.64 -20.79
N PRO A 241 -6.56 -12.23 -22.06
CA PRO A 241 -6.10 -13.12 -23.12
C PRO A 241 -4.71 -13.65 -22.82
N PRO A 242 -4.41 -14.91 -23.22
CA PRO A 242 -3.08 -15.46 -23.08
C PRO A 242 -2.07 -14.66 -23.92
N LEU A 243 -0.88 -14.46 -23.40
CA LEU A 243 0.19 -13.75 -24.07
C LEU A 243 0.50 -14.32 -25.46
N ALA A 244 0.76 -13.44 -26.42
CA ALA A 244 1.17 -13.81 -27.76
C ALA A 244 2.48 -14.60 -27.73
N GLU A 245 2.64 -15.56 -28.67
CA GLU A 245 3.84 -16.41 -28.71
C GLU A 245 5.16 -15.62 -28.86
N SER A 246 5.08 -14.46 -29.51
CA SER A 246 6.23 -13.56 -29.67
C SER A 246 6.72 -12.96 -28.34
N GLU A 247 5.82 -12.74 -27.38
CA GLU A 247 6.14 -12.23 -26.06
C GLU A 247 6.54 -13.34 -25.06
N ARG A 248 6.25 -14.60 -25.40
CA ARG A 248 6.67 -15.77 -24.63
C ARG A 248 8.14 -16.14 -24.86
N LYS A 249 8.70 -15.79 -25.99
CA LYS A 249 10.09 -16.07 -26.36
C LYS A 249 10.91 -14.79 -26.23
N VAL A 250 11.40 -14.52 -25.03
CA VAL A 250 12.40 -13.46 -24.85
C VAL A 250 13.75 -13.99 -25.30
N PRO A 251 14.48 -13.26 -26.17
CA PRO A 251 15.84 -13.66 -26.53
C PRO A 251 16.69 -13.69 -25.26
N LEU A 252 17.10 -14.88 -24.87
CA LEU A 252 18.01 -15.09 -23.75
C LEU A 252 19.37 -14.50 -24.11
N PRO A 253 20.09 -13.88 -23.15
CA PRO A 253 21.49 -13.51 -23.37
C PRO A 253 22.31 -14.71 -23.91
N MET A 254 23.30 -14.46 -24.78
CA MET A 254 24.06 -15.52 -25.42
C MET A 254 24.61 -16.56 -24.44
N SER A 255 25.04 -16.13 -23.26
CA SER A 255 25.52 -17.04 -22.20
C SER A 255 24.50 -18.07 -21.73
N TYR A 256 23.21 -17.73 -21.71
CA TYR A 256 22.13 -18.65 -21.31
C TYR A 256 21.69 -19.57 -22.47
N THR A 257 21.78 -19.10 -23.70
CA THR A 257 21.50 -19.91 -24.88
C THR A 257 22.55 -21.04 -25.02
N GLU A 258 23.81 -20.72 -24.84
CA GLU A 258 24.90 -21.72 -24.85
C GLU A 258 24.79 -22.75 -23.71
N LEU A 259 24.35 -22.31 -22.49
CA LEU A 259 24.10 -23.22 -21.38
C LEU A 259 22.87 -24.10 -21.62
N GLY A 260 21.83 -23.58 -22.27
CA GLY A 260 20.64 -24.33 -22.65
C GLY A 260 20.89 -25.40 -23.71
N GLU A 261 21.75 -25.11 -24.69
CA GLU A 261 22.12 -26.04 -25.72
C GLU A 261 23.09 -27.13 -25.24
N LYS A 262 24.05 -26.77 -24.35
CA LYS A 262 25.10 -27.69 -23.87
C LYS A 262 24.68 -28.58 -22.72
N ILE A 263 23.70 -28.19 -21.87
CA ILE A 263 23.41 -28.88 -20.61
C ILE A 263 21.97 -29.38 -20.53
N SER A 264 20.99 -28.51 -20.66
CA SER A 264 19.57 -28.87 -20.62
C SER A 264 18.68 -27.67 -20.98
N GLN A 265 17.55 -27.91 -21.66
CA GLN A 265 16.52 -26.91 -21.91
C GLN A 265 15.74 -26.51 -20.65
N LYS A 266 15.95 -27.17 -19.51
CA LYS A 266 15.33 -26.83 -18.22
C LYS A 266 16.27 -25.92 -17.42
N VAL A 267 15.79 -24.75 -17.04
CA VAL A 267 16.56 -23.69 -16.37
C VAL A 267 17.21 -24.16 -15.05
N ILE A 268 16.48 -24.89 -14.21
CA ILE A 268 16.97 -25.34 -12.90
C ILE A 268 18.14 -26.32 -13.01
N PRO A 269 18.10 -27.39 -13.81
CA PRO A 269 19.27 -28.27 -14.02
C PRO A 269 20.44 -27.53 -14.63
N ALA A 270 20.21 -26.63 -15.60
CA ALA A 270 21.27 -25.85 -16.24
C ALA A 270 21.99 -24.92 -15.23
N LEU A 271 21.26 -24.25 -14.36
CA LEU A 271 21.82 -23.42 -13.28
C LEU A 271 22.59 -24.25 -12.25
N LEU A 272 22.04 -25.38 -11.80
CA LEU A 272 22.72 -26.26 -10.83
C LEU A 272 24.03 -26.83 -11.34
N VAL A 273 24.11 -27.17 -12.65
CA VAL A 273 25.33 -27.63 -13.26
C VAL A 273 26.30 -26.47 -13.50
N GLY A 274 25.82 -25.28 -13.86
CA GLY A 274 26.64 -24.06 -13.98
C GLY A 274 27.28 -23.63 -12.66
N ILE A 275 26.58 -23.79 -11.54
CA ILE A 275 27.08 -23.47 -10.17
C ILE A 275 28.08 -24.55 -9.71
N LYS A 276 27.86 -25.82 -10.02
CA LYS A 276 28.79 -26.94 -9.70
C LYS A 276 30.04 -26.98 -10.56
N GLY A 277 29.95 -26.54 -11.79
CA GLY A 277 31.09 -26.46 -12.70
C GLY A 277 31.91 -25.21 -12.41
N LYS A 278 33.05 -25.32 -11.69
CA LYS A 278 34.05 -24.27 -11.51
C LYS A 278 34.60 -23.81 -12.89
N ARG A 279 33.83 -23.06 -13.68
CA ARG A 279 34.37 -22.41 -14.88
C ARG A 279 33.62 -21.13 -15.16
N ASN A 280 34.36 -20.02 -14.99
CA ASN A 280 34.23 -18.71 -15.65
C ASN A 280 32.95 -18.51 -16.48
N VAL A 281 31.83 -18.36 -15.81
CA VAL A 281 30.70 -17.67 -16.37
C VAL A 281 30.60 -16.42 -15.54
N ASN A 282 31.07 -15.30 -16.04
CA ASN A 282 30.76 -14.00 -15.51
C ASN A 282 29.23 -13.83 -15.63
N VAL A 283 28.53 -14.02 -14.52
CA VAL A 283 27.11 -13.74 -14.36
C VAL A 283 26.95 -12.28 -14.01
#